data_29f155398e031a19cea60b3809919c09
#
_entry.id   29f155398e031a19cea60b3809919c09
#
_cell.length_a   1.000
_cell.length_b   1.000
_cell.length_c   1.000
_cell.angle_alpha   90.00
_cell.angle_beta   90.00
_cell.angle_gamma   90.00
#
_symmetry.space_group_name_H-M   'P 1'
#
loop_
_entity.id
_entity.type
_entity.pdbx_description
1 polymer ?
#
loop_
_entity_poly.entity_id
_entity_poly.type
_entity_poly.pdbx_seq_one_letter_code
_entity_poly.pdbx_strand_id
1 'polypeptide(L)'
;MKFSGTDDYKDIKGSDVIIITAGVPRKPGMSRDDLLGINLKIIKQVAEGIKQNAPDAFVICITNPLDVMVMAFQKFSGLSPNKVVGMAGILDSSRFKLFLSEEFNVPVREIEAMVMGGHGDTMVPLPRFTKVSGKPLLDLVKEGKISQKRLEEINQRTRDGGAEIVKFLEKGSAFYAPAASGVEMAKAYLRDEKKMLPCAAYLNGEYGIKDIYAGVPIIVGKNGVEKIEEINLDEKE
;
A
#
# COMPACT_ATOMS: atom_id res chain seq x y z
N MET A 1 -3.34 8.51 -26.49
CA MET A 1 -3.91 8.60 -25.15
C MET A 1 -4.59 9.96 -25.02
N LYS A 2 -5.83 10.02 -24.49
CA LYS A 2 -6.53 11.29 -24.27
C LYS A 2 -6.47 11.61 -22.78
N PHE A 3 -6.12 12.85 -22.45
CA PHE A 3 -6.17 13.36 -21.07
C PHE A 3 -7.19 14.49 -21.02
N SER A 4 -7.97 14.54 -19.96
CA SER A 4 -8.87 15.65 -19.65
C SER A 4 -8.76 15.95 -18.14
N GLY A 5 -8.94 17.22 -17.78
CA GLY A 5 -9.07 17.66 -16.41
C GLY A 5 -10.50 18.12 -16.17
N THR A 6 -11.03 17.86 -14.96
CA THR A 6 -12.37 18.28 -14.56
C THR A 6 -12.43 18.50 -13.06
N ASP A 7 -13.38 19.30 -12.60
CA ASP A 7 -13.78 19.50 -11.20
C ASP A 7 -15.23 18.97 -10.94
N ASP A 8 -15.86 18.34 -11.94
CA ASP A 8 -17.19 17.74 -11.83
C ASP A 8 -17.10 16.20 -11.72
N TYR A 9 -17.61 15.63 -10.64
CA TYR A 9 -17.69 14.18 -10.45
C TYR A 9 -18.51 13.45 -11.53
N LYS A 10 -19.39 14.14 -12.27
CA LYS A 10 -20.13 13.51 -13.38
C LYS A 10 -19.22 12.97 -14.47
N ASP A 11 -18.07 13.58 -14.65
CA ASP A 11 -17.12 13.21 -15.69
C ASP A 11 -16.35 11.91 -15.40
N ILE A 12 -16.40 11.43 -14.16
CA ILE A 12 -15.82 10.09 -13.84
C ILE A 12 -16.77 8.93 -14.14
N LYS A 13 -17.97 9.21 -14.68
CA LYS A 13 -18.94 8.15 -14.99
C LYS A 13 -18.34 7.12 -15.94
N GLY A 14 -18.47 5.84 -15.57
CA GLY A 14 -17.96 4.72 -16.35
C GLY A 14 -16.45 4.50 -16.23
N SER A 15 -15.78 5.13 -15.26
CA SER A 15 -14.39 4.81 -14.95
C SER A 15 -14.24 3.40 -14.41
N ASP A 16 -13.30 2.63 -14.96
CA ASP A 16 -12.98 1.27 -14.49
C ASP A 16 -12.14 1.31 -13.21
N VAL A 17 -11.24 2.29 -13.09
CA VAL A 17 -10.34 2.46 -11.94
C VAL A 17 -10.30 3.92 -11.50
N ILE A 18 -10.35 4.13 -10.20
CA ILE A 18 -10.17 5.45 -9.58
C ILE A 18 -9.04 5.39 -8.57
N ILE A 19 -8.06 6.28 -8.69
CA ILE A 19 -6.97 6.42 -7.74
C ILE A 19 -7.18 7.69 -6.92
N ILE A 20 -7.31 7.54 -5.59
CA ILE A 20 -7.56 8.65 -4.67
C ILE A 20 -6.25 9.09 -4.03
N THR A 21 -5.86 10.35 -4.32
CA THR A 21 -4.74 11.04 -3.67
C THR A 21 -5.21 12.28 -2.92
N ALA A 22 -6.53 12.52 -2.91
CA ALA A 22 -7.13 13.69 -2.29
C ALA A 22 -6.89 13.72 -0.78
N GLY A 23 -6.31 14.80 -0.29
CA GLY A 23 -5.99 14.99 1.11
C GLY A 23 -4.92 16.07 1.29
N VAL A 24 -4.68 16.46 2.53
CA VAL A 24 -3.60 17.40 2.88
C VAL A 24 -2.44 16.64 3.53
N PRO A 25 -1.19 17.01 3.25
CA PRO A 25 -0.04 16.49 3.99
C PRO A 25 0.01 17.11 5.39
N ARG A 26 0.68 16.42 6.32
CA ARG A 26 0.91 16.95 7.66
C ARG A 26 1.76 18.22 7.58
N LYS A 27 1.29 19.29 8.23
CA LYS A 27 2.01 20.56 8.33
C LYS A 27 2.69 20.69 9.70
N PRO A 28 3.75 21.50 9.83
CA PRO A 28 4.33 21.83 11.13
C PRO A 28 3.26 22.38 12.09
N GLY A 29 3.27 21.89 13.34
CA GLY A 29 2.29 22.26 14.36
C GLY A 29 0.94 21.55 14.31
N MET A 30 0.67 20.75 13.27
CA MET A 30 -0.55 19.95 13.14
C MET A 30 -0.42 18.63 13.92
N SER A 31 -1.39 18.33 14.79
CA SER A 31 -1.48 17.05 15.45
C SER A 31 -1.88 15.92 14.47
N ARG A 32 -1.75 14.66 14.91
CA ARG A 32 -2.25 13.52 14.12
C ARG A 32 -3.79 13.57 13.99
N ASP A 33 -4.48 13.98 15.03
CA ASP A 33 -5.94 14.06 15.07
C ASP A 33 -6.47 15.19 14.18
N ASP A 34 -5.78 16.33 14.13
CA ASP A 34 -6.14 17.42 13.21
C ASP A 34 -6.04 16.98 11.76
N LEU A 35 -4.94 16.30 11.39
CA LEU A 35 -4.74 15.76 10.06
C LEU A 35 -5.83 14.75 9.71
N LEU A 36 -6.12 13.84 10.65
CA LEU A 36 -7.15 12.83 10.51
C LEU A 36 -8.52 13.48 10.27
N GLY A 37 -8.91 14.45 11.10
CA GLY A 37 -10.18 15.15 10.99
C GLY A 37 -10.37 15.90 9.67
N ILE A 38 -9.30 16.51 9.13
CA ILE A 38 -9.34 17.20 7.84
C ILE A 38 -9.49 16.18 6.71
N ASN A 39 -8.65 15.14 6.69
CA ASN A 39 -8.66 14.15 5.60
C ASN A 39 -9.94 13.29 5.61
N LEU A 40 -10.54 13.01 6.76
CA LEU A 40 -11.85 12.35 6.84
C LEU A 40 -12.96 13.14 6.14
N LYS A 41 -12.98 14.48 6.29
CA LYS A 41 -13.95 15.34 5.59
C LYS A 41 -13.76 15.28 4.09
N ILE A 42 -12.50 15.34 3.63
CA ILE A 42 -12.16 15.26 2.21
C ILE A 42 -12.57 13.89 1.65
N ILE A 43 -12.18 12.80 2.31
CA ILE A 43 -12.50 11.44 1.89
C ILE A 43 -14.02 11.20 1.86
N LYS A 44 -14.78 11.79 2.78
CA LYS A 44 -16.25 11.71 2.76
C LYS A 44 -16.83 12.32 1.48
N GLN A 45 -16.39 13.52 1.09
CA GLN A 45 -16.84 14.17 -0.16
C GLN A 45 -16.46 13.34 -1.40
N VAL A 46 -15.22 12.84 -1.45
CA VAL A 46 -14.76 11.98 -2.55
C VAL A 46 -15.60 10.69 -2.63
N ALA A 47 -15.87 10.06 -1.49
CA ALA A 47 -16.67 8.84 -1.41
C ALA A 47 -18.11 9.05 -1.92
N GLU A 48 -18.74 10.16 -1.54
CA GLU A 48 -20.07 10.54 -2.02
C GLU A 48 -20.07 10.79 -3.54
N GLY A 49 -19.07 11.49 -4.06
CA GLY A 49 -18.93 11.75 -5.50
C GLY A 49 -18.73 10.48 -6.31
N ILE A 50 -17.87 9.57 -5.86
CA ILE A 50 -17.61 8.29 -6.53
C ILE A 50 -18.83 7.37 -6.45
N LYS A 51 -19.46 7.26 -5.29
CA LYS A 51 -20.69 6.47 -5.11
C LYS A 51 -21.79 6.83 -6.10
N GLN A 52 -21.98 8.14 -6.35
CA GLN A 52 -23.02 8.64 -7.24
C GLN A 52 -22.70 8.47 -8.72
N ASN A 53 -21.44 8.54 -9.11
CA ASN A 53 -21.04 8.66 -10.51
C ASN A 53 -20.26 7.45 -11.06
N ALA A 54 -19.56 6.69 -10.21
CA ALA A 54 -18.78 5.52 -10.63
C ALA A 54 -18.81 4.39 -9.56
N PRO A 55 -20.00 3.86 -9.18
CA PRO A 55 -20.14 2.89 -8.10
C PRO A 55 -19.48 1.53 -8.37
N ASP A 56 -19.22 1.22 -9.63
CA ASP A 56 -18.63 -0.08 -10.05
C ASP A 56 -17.10 -0.03 -10.19
N ALA A 57 -16.50 1.17 -10.06
CA ALA A 57 -15.07 1.35 -10.21
C ALA A 57 -14.26 0.57 -9.15
N PHE A 58 -13.09 0.08 -9.56
CA PHE A 58 -12.06 -0.38 -8.62
C PHE A 58 -11.32 0.83 -8.04
N VAL A 59 -11.37 0.99 -6.73
CA VAL A 59 -10.87 2.19 -6.05
C VAL A 59 -9.58 1.89 -5.30
N ILE A 60 -8.52 2.63 -5.62
CA ILE A 60 -7.21 2.55 -4.98
C ILE A 60 -6.99 3.81 -4.16
N CYS A 61 -6.98 3.70 -2.83
CA CYS A 61 -6.70 4.80 -1.92
C CYS A 61 -5.19 4.93 -1.68
N ILE A 62 -4.66 6.16 -1.81
CA ILE A 62 -3.25 6.50 -1.51
C ILE A 62 -3.17 7.51 -0.36
N THR A 63 -4.28 8.19 -0.04
CA THR A 63 -4.34 9.24 0.98
C THR A 63 -3.98 8.72 2.37
N ASN A 64 -3.10 9.46 3.06
CA ASN A 64 -2.68 9.16 4.43
C ASN A 64 -3.52 9.90 5.51
N PRO A 65 -3.65 9.30 6.72
CA PRO A 65 -3.17 7.98 7.15
C PRO A 65 -3.93 6.84 6.47
N LEU A 66 -3.22 6.01 5.68
CA LEU A 66 -3.81 5.14 4.67
C LEU A 66 -4.88 4.18 5.21
N ASP A 67 -4.55 3.40 6.25
CA ASP A 67 -5.43 2.34 6.74
C ASP A 67 -6.77 2.89 7.22
N VAL A 68 -6.74 4.09 7.82
CA VAL A 68 -7.95 4.79 8.27
C VAL A 68 -8.70 5.39 7.09
N MET A 69 -7.98 5.98 6.12
CA MET A 69 -8.64 6.65 4.98
C MET A 69 -9.31 5.66 4.04
N VAL A 70 -8.70 4.51 3.75
CA VAL A 70 -9.31 3.46 2.93
C VAL A 70 -10.54 2.86 3.61
N MET A 71 -10.48 2.62 4.92
CA MET A 71 -11.62 2.16 5.70
C MET A 71 -12.76 3.18 5.72
N ALA A 72 -12.44 4.45 5.97
CA ALA A 72 -13.42 5.54 5.96
C ALA A 72 -14.07 5.71 4.58
N PHE A 73 -13.27 5.65 3.51
CA PHE A 73 -13.78 5.70 2.15
C PHE A 73 -14.79 4.58 1.88
N GLN A 74 -14.44 3.33 2.22
CA GLN A 74 -15.32 2.19 2.01
C GLN A 74 -16.64 2.35 2.80
N LYS A 75 -16.56 2.78 4.06
CA LYS A 75 -17.76 3.01 4.88
C LYS A 75 -18.65 4.14 4.36
N PHE A 76 -18.07 5.26 3.91
CA PHE A 76 -18.85 6.39 3.38
C PHE A 76 -19.44 6.11 2.01
N SER A 77 -18.68 5.46 1.13
CA SER A 77 -19.16 5.11 -0.21
C SER A 77 -20.17 3.96 -0.19
N GLY A 78 -20.00 3.01 0.72
CA GLY A 78 -20.76 1.76 0.74
C GLY A 78 -20.46 0.84 -0.44
N LEU A 79 -19.34 1.09 -1.17
CA LEU A 79 -18.87 0.19 -2.21
C LEU A 79 -18.48 -1.16 -1.61
N SER A 80 -18.59 -2.22 -2.41
CA SER A 80 -18.19 -3.55 -1.99
C SER A 80 -16.72 -3.58 -1.57
N PRO A 81 -16.35 -4.20 -0.42
CA PRO A 81 -14.98 -4.22 0.08
C PRO A 81 -13.94 -4.76 -0.92
N ASN A 82 -14.33 -5.71 -1.78
CA ASN A 82 -13.44 -6.25 -2.81
C ASN A 82 -13.12 -5.23 -3.94
N LYS A 83 -13.86 -4.12 -4.02
CA LYS A 83 -13.61 -3.03 -4.98
C LYS A 83 -12.81 -1.88 -4.39
N VAL A 84 -12.45 -1.92 -3.11
CA VAL A 84 -11.75 -0.84 -2.42
C VAL A 84 -10.47 -1.38 -1.79
N VAL A 85 -9.34 -0.80 -2.14
CA VAL A 85 -8.02 -1.19 -1.62
C VAL A 85 -7.17 0.03 -1.26
N GLY A 86 -6.25 -0.14 -0.33
CA GLY A 86 -5.23 0.86 0.00
C GLY A 86 -3.86 0.47 -0.58
N MET A 87 -3.15 1.45 -1.16
CA MET A 87 -1.78 1.29 -1.61
C MET A 87 -0.84 1.36 -0.41
N ALA A 88 -0.34 0.21 0.05
CA ALA A 88 0.44 0.03 1.28
C ALA A 88 1.70 -0.81 1.03
N GLY A 89 1.64 -2.07 1.38
CA GLY A 89 2.77 -2.98 1.33
C GLY A 89 3.45 -3.12 -0.03
N ILE A 90 2.75 -2.87 -1.13
CA ILE A 90 3.37 -2.84 -2.47
C ILE A 90 4.48 -1.79 -2.56
N LEU A 91 4.25 -0.59 -2.01
CA LEU A 91 5.25 0.46 -1.91
C LEU A 91 6.35 0.09 -0.90
N ASP A 92 5.96 -0.37 0.28
CA ASP A 92 6.88 -0.69 1.37
C ASP A 92 7.79 -1.86 0.99
N SER A 93 7.25 -2.87 0.31
CA SER A 93 8.02 -3.98 -0.26
C SER A 93 9.03 -3.50 -1.31
N SER A 94 8.68 -2.49 -2.12
CA SER A 94 9.60 -1.94 -3.11
C SER A 94 10.81 -1.27 -2.46
N ARG A 95 10.62 -0.58 -1.33
CA ARG A 95 11.70 0.00 -0.52
C ARG A 95 12.59 -1.09 0.08
N PHE A 96 11.97 -2.10 0.69
CA PHE A 96 12.70 -3.24 1.27
C PHE A 96 13.54 -3.97 0.22
N LYS A 97 12.98 -4.20 -0.99
CA LYS A 97 13.71 -4.76 -2.14
C LYS A 97 14.89 -3.89 -2.55
N LEU A 98 14.71 -2.58 -2.61
CA LEU A 98 15.78 -1.65 -2.96
C LEU A 98 16.94 -1.73 -1.96
N PHE A 99 16.65 -1.68 -0.66
CA PHE A 99 17.69 -1.71 0.36
C PHE A 99 18.45 -3.04 0.41
N LEU A 100 17.77 -4.15 0.18
CA LEU A 100 18.41 -5.46 0.01
C LEU A 100 19.22 -5.54 -1.29
N SER A 101 18.74 -4.96 -2.38
CA SER A 101 19.45 -4.86 -3.65
C SER A 101 20.78 -4.11 -3.49
N GLU A 102 20.77 -2.98 -2.77
CA GLU A 102 21.98 -2.21 -2.43
C GLU A 102 22.94 -3.02 -1.55
N GLU A 103 22.43 -3.72 -0.53
CA GLU A 103 23.25 -4.51 0.41
C GLU A 103 23.95 -5.67 -0.27
N PHE A 104 23.25 -6.40 -1.15
CA PHE A 104 23.80 -7.58 -1.83
C PHE A 104 24.42 -7.27 -3.19
N ASN A 105 24.36 -6.01 -3.64
CA ASN A 105 24.82 -5.57 -4.96
C ASN A 105 24.23 -6.42 -6.10
N VAL A 106 22.93 -6.65 -6.07
CA VAL A 106 22.16 -7.41 -7.09
C VAL A 106 21.01 -6.55 -7.63
N PRO A 107 20.54 -6.78 -8.86
CA PRO A 107 19.39 -6.05 -9.39
C PRO A 107 18.14 -6.24 -8.54
N VAL A 108 17.32 -5.18 -8.36
CA VAL A 108 16.05 -5.23 -7.57
C VAL A 108 15.11 -6.33 -8.04
N ARG A 109 15.09 -6.67 -9.33
CA ARG A 109 14.28 -7.75 -9.88
C ARG A 109 14.64 -9.15 -9.36
N GLU A 110 15.83 -9.32 -8.79
CA GLU A 110 16.30 -10.56 -8.17
C GLU A 110 15.92 -10.67 -6.68
N ILE A 111 15.26 -9.64 -6.14
CA ILE A 111 14.77 -9.64 -4.76
C ILE A 111 13.28 -9.97 -4.77
N GLU A 112 12.92 -11.08 -4.15
CA GLU A 112 11.56 -11.39 -3.77
C GLU A 112 11.38 -11.00 -2.31
N ALA A 113 10.54 -10.03 -2.01
CA ALA A 113 10.31 -9.57 -0.64
C ALA A 113 8.89 -9.05 -0.45
N MET A 114 8.43 -9.13 0.80
CA MET A 114 7.11 -8.70 1.19
C MET A 114 7.16 -7.91 2.50
N VAL A 115 6.32 -6.87 2.56
CA VAL A 115 6.04 -6.09 3.76
C VAL A 115 4.54 -6.08 3.98
N MET A 116 4.09 -6.34 5.19
CA MET A 116 2.69 -6.42 5.61
C MET A 116 2.39 -5.45 6.74
N GLY A 117 1.20 -5.56 7.33
CA GLY A 117 0.78 -4.80 8.49
C GLY A 117 0.31 -3.38 8.14
N GLY A 118 0.32 -2.47 9.11
CA GLY A 118 -0.10 -1.09 8.91
C GLY A 118 0.87 -0.31 8.05
N HIS A 119 0.34 0.61 7.22
CA HIS A 119 1.20 1.47 6.41
C HIS A 119 1.80 2.61 7.25
N GLY A 120 3.06 2.47 7.66
CA GLY A 120 3.79 3.39 8.55
C GLY A 120 4.63 2.65 9.58
N ASP A 121 4.68 3.18 10.82
CA ASP A 121 5.53 2.65 11.89
C ASP A 121 5.22 1.18 12.27
N THR A 122 4.02 0.72 11.97
CA THR A 122 3.52 -0.63 12.27
C THR A 122 3.66 -1.62 11.11
N MET A 123 4.38 -1.26 10.06
CA MET A 123 4.68 -2.20 8.98
C MET A 123 5.65 -3.29 9.42
N VAL A 124 5.47 -4.46 8.85
CA VAL A 124 6.23 -5.67 9.17
C VAL A 124 6.94 -6.18 7.92
N PRO A 125 8.24 -5.86 7.71
CA PRO A 125 9.05 -6.56 6.72
C PRO A 125 9.15 -8.05 7.09
N LEU A 126 9.08 -8.93 6.10
CA LEU A 126 9.04 -10.38 6.29
C LEU A 126 10.31 -11.07 5.74
N PRO A 127 11.43 -11.10 6.48
CA PRO A 127 12.67 -11.76 6.06
C PRO A 127 12.50 -13.26 5.77
N ARG A 128 11.58 -13.95 6.47
CA ARG A 128 11.28 -15.38 6.24
C ARG A 128 10.68 -15.65 4.86
N PHE A 129 9.98 -14.68 4.29
CA PHE A 129 9.36 -14.75 2.97
C PHE A 129 10.16 -14.02 1.90
N THR A 130 11.42 -13.69 2.22
CA THR A 130 12.30 -12.92 1.35
C THR A 130 13.39 -13.81 0.75
N LYS A 131 13.65 -13.62 -0.55
CA LYS A 131 14.75 -14.27 -1.27
C LYS A 131 15.60 -13.23 -2.01
N VAL A 132 16.88 -13.51 -2.10
CA VAL A 132 17.88 -12.75 -2.88
C VAL A 132 18.48 -13.70 -3.90
N SER A 133 18.32 -13.39 -5.19
CA SER A 133 18.75 -14.26 -6.31
C SER A 133 18.31 -15.73 -6.11
N GLY A 134 17.03 -15.92 -5.70
CA GLY A 134 16.42 -17.22 -5.44
C GLY A 134 16.78 -17.88 -4.10
N LYS A 135 17.74 -17.33 -3.33
CA LYS A 135 18.19 -17.89 -2.04
C LYS A 135 17.44 -17.24 -0.87
N PRO A 136 16.90 -18.02 0.08
CA PRO A 136 16.23 -17.47 1.28
C PRO A 136 17.14 -16.52 2.06
N LEU A 137 16.62 -15.34 2.43
CA LEU A 137 17.39 -14.31 3.12
C LEU A 137 17.93 -14.79 4.46
N LEU A 138 17.15 -15.59 5.21
CA LEU A 138 17.62 -16.13 6.49
C LEU A 138 18.76 -17.15 6.36
N ASP A 139 18.88 -17.84 5.23
CA ASP A 139 20.02 -18.71 4.99
C ASP A 139 21.30 -17.89 4.69
N LEU A 140 21.15 -16.75 4.01
CA LEU A 140 22.26 -15.80 3.83
C LEU A 140 22.75 -15.21 5.17
N VAL A 141 21.83 -15.01 6.13
CA VAL A 141 22.19 -14.61 7.49
C VAL A 141 23.01 -15.72 8.18
N LYS A 142 22.54 -16.98 8.12
CA LYS A 142 23.27 -18.14 8.72
C LYS A 142 24.63 -18.34 8.11
N GLU A 143 24.80 -18.06 6.83
CA GLU A 143 26.08 -18.13 6.12
C GLU A 143 27.00 -16.92 6.36
N GLY A 144 26.57 -15.96 7.15
CA GLY A 144 27.35 -14.76 7.46
C GLY A 144 27.50 -13.77 6.28
N LYS A 145 26.67 -13.89 5.23
CA LYS A 145 26.65 -12.97 4.09
C LYS A 145 26.05 -11.60 4.46
N ILE A 146 25.20 -11.58 5.46
CA ILE A 146 24.67 -10.39 6.12
C ILE A 146 24.54 -10.69 7.62
N SER A 147 24.86 -9.74 8.48
CA SER A 147 24.65 -9.93 9.91
C SER A 147 23.19 -9.71 10.31
N GLN A 148 22.74 -10.34 11.40
CA GLN A 148 21.39 -10.10 11.95
C GLN A 148 21.18 -8.62 12.29
N LYS A 149 22.20 -7.95 12.83
CA LYS A 149 22.16 -6.51 13.12
C LYS A 149 21.92 -5.69 11.84
N ARG A 150 22.63 -6.01 10.77
CA ARG A 150 22.49 -5.30 9.49
C ARG A 150 21.12 -5.51 8.88
N LEU A 151 20.58 -6.71 8.95
CA LEU A 151 19.20 -6.99 8.52
C LEU A 151 18.17 -6.15 9.29
N GLU A 152 18.34 -6.02 10.63
CA GLU A 152 17.43 -5.19 11.42
C GLU A 152 17.55 -3.70 11.08
N GLU A 153 18.75 -3.20 10.78
CA GLU A 153 18.95 -1.84 10.26
C GLU A 153 18.20 -1.62 8.94
N ILE A 154 18.20 -2.60 8.04
CA ILE A 154 17.45 -2.56 6.78
C ILE A 154 15.94 -2.59 7.03
N ASN A 155 15.47 -3.46 7.93
CA ASN A 155 14.08 -3.50 8.32
C ASN A 155 13.61 -2.15 8.89
N GLN A 156 14.42 -1.54 9.76
CA GLN A 156 14.11 -0.23 10.34
C GLN A 156 14.12 0.88 9.27
N ARG A 157 15.11 0.90 8.38
CA ARG A 157 15.16 1.84 7.26
C ARG A 157 13.94 1.69 6.35
N THR A 158 13.41 0.47 6.20
CA THR A 158 12.17 0.24 5.43
C THR A 158 10.98 0.92 6.09
N ARG A 159 10.84 0.82 7.43
CA ARG A 159 9.82 1.52 8.21
C ARG A 159 9.95 3.03 8.08
N ASP A 160 11.15 3.54 8.12
CA ASP A 160 11.47 4.98 8.05
C ASP A 160 11.48 5.55 6.63
N GLY A 161 11.34 4.71 5.59
CA GLY A 161 11.52 5.10 4.19
C GLY A 161 10.62 6.24 3.73
N GLY A 162 9.43 6.39 4.30
CA GLY A 162 8.57 7.56 4.05
C GLY A 162 9.15 8.85 4.62
N ALA A 163 9.64 8.81 5.86
CA ALA A 163 10.27 9.94 6.53
C ALA A 163 11.60 10.34 5.86
N GLU A 164 12.38 9.36 5.40
CA GLU A 164 13.62 9.58 4.63
C GLU A 164 13.36 10.43 3.37
N ILE A 165 12.32 10.10 2.60
CA ILE A 165 11.94 10.86 1.39
C ILE A 165 11.46 12.28 1.75
N VAL A 166 10.64 12.43 2.79
CA VAL A 166 10.18 13.76 3.24
C VAL A 166 11.36 14.64 3.64
N LYS A 167 12.37 14.07 4.31
CA LYS A 167 13.59 14.78 4.70
C LYS A 167 14.37 15.30 3.48
N PHE A 168 14.47 14.49 2.40
CA PHE A 168 15.15 14.92 1.18
C PHE A 168 14.37 15.94 0.36
N LEU A 169 13.03 15.85 0.36
CA LEU A 169 12.18 16.77 -0.39
C LEU A 169 11.95 18.11 0.33
N GLU A 170 12.18 18.17 1.65
CA GLU A 170 11.94 19.33 2.53
C GLU A 170 10.47 19.78 2.57
N LYS A 171 9.74 19.62 1.47
CA LYS A 171 8.29 19.95 1.34
C LYS A 171 7.56 18.84 0.61
N GLY A 172 6.34 18.52 1.08
CA GLY A 172 5.47 17.52 0.45
C GLY A 172 5.71 16.10 0.96
N SER A 173 5.43 15.12 0.14
CA SER A 173 5.59 13.69 0.43
C SER A 173 6.11 12.95 -0.82
N ALA A 174 6.47 11.67 -0.67
CA ALA A 174 6.81 10.81 -1.80
C ALA A 174 5.67 10.80 -2.83
N PHE A 175 5.97 10.85 -4.13
CA PHE A 175 4.97 10.81 -5.20
C PHE A 175 5.32 9.86 -6.34
N TYR A 176 6.57 9.71 -6.76
CA TYR A 176 6.92 8.78 -7.85
C TYR A 176 6.67 7.31 -7.50
N ALA A 177 7.19 6.84 -6.38
CA ALA A 177 7.01 5.45 -5.97
C ALA A 177 5.55 5.13 -5.59
N PRO A 178 4.81 5.99 -4.87
CA PRO A 178 3.36 5.82 -4.69
C PRO A 178 2.58 5.77 -6.00
N ALA A 179 2.90 6.64 -6.97
CA ALA A 179 2.26 6.63 -8.28
C ALA A 179 2.53 5.32 -9.04
N ALA A 180 3.79 4.87 -9.08
CA ALA A 180 4.17 3.61 -9.71
C ALA A 180 3.44 2.41 -9.07
N SER A 181 3.34 2.39 -7.74
CA SER A 181 2.62 1.35 -6.99
C SER A 181 1.12 1.35 -7.31
N GLY A 182 0.48 2.53 -7.34
CA GLY A 182 -0.93 2.66 -7.72
C GLY A 182 -1.19 2.21 -9.17
N VAL A 183 -0.30 2.56 -10.10
CA VAL A 183 -0.38 2.11 -11.51
C VAL A 183 -0.22 0.59 -11.61
N GLU A 184 0.67 -0.02 -10.83
CA GLU A 184 0.83 -1.48 -10.82
C GLU A 184 -0.43 -2.19 -10.32
N MET A 185 -1.09 -1.67 -9.28
CA MET A 185 -2.38 -2.18 -8.80
C MET A 185 -3.48 -2.03 -9.86
N ALA A 186 -3.58 -0.85 -10.48
CA ALA A 186 -4.55 -0.59 -11.56
C ALA A 186 -4.34 -1.52 -12.76
N LYS A 187 -3.09 -1.78 -13.12
CA LYS A 187 -2.72 -2.68 -14.21
C LYS A 187 -3.12 -4.12 -13.90
N ALA A 188 -2.88 -4.61 -12.67
CA ALA A 188 -3.27 -5.94 -12.24
C ALA A 188 -4.79 -6.15 -12.38
N TYR A 189 -5.59 -5.15 -11.98
CA TYR A 189 -7.04 -5.15 -12.14
C TYR A 189 -7.48 -5.12 -13.62
N LEU A 190 -7.00 -4.12 -14.38
CA LEU A 190 -7.44 -3.88 -15.77
C LEU A 190 -7.06 -5.01 -16.74
N ARG A 191 -5.99 -5.75 -16.43
CA ARG A 191 -5.49 -6.85 -17.26
C ARG A 191 -5.87 -8.22 -16.74
N ASP A 192 -6.63 -8.31 -15.65
CA ASP A 192 -6.95 -9.58 -14.97
C ASP A 192 -5.69 -10.42 -14.68
N GLU A 193 -4.63 -9.77 -14.20
CA GLU A 193 -3.33 -10.42 -14.00
C GLU A 193 -3.34 -11.47 -12.89
N LYS A 194 -4.36 -11.47 -12.01
CA LYS A 194 -4.47 -12.33 -10.81
C LYS A 194 -3.18 -12.29 -9.99
N LYS A 195 -2.64 -11.10 -9.87
CA LYS A 195 -1.35 -10.86 -9.27
C LYS A 195 -1.46 -10.77 -7.75
N MET A 196 -0.55 -11.46 -7.05
CA MET A 196 -0.41 -11.31 -5.62
C MET A 196 0.32 -10.00 -5.30
N LEU A 197 -0.35 -9.13 -4.56
CA LEU A 197 0.15 -7.81 -4.14
C LEU A 197 -0.12 -7.59 -2.65
N PRO A 198 0.85 -7.11 -1.86
CA PRO A 198 0.60 -6.68 -0.49
C PRO A 198 -0.07 -5.30 -0.50
N CYS A 199 -1.34 -5.26 -0.11
CA CYS A 199 -2.17 -4.05 -0.11
C CYS A 199 -3.01 -3.99 1.16
N ALA A 200 -3.48 -2.81 1.54
CA ALA A 200 -4.50 -2.71 2.58
C ALA A 200 -5.84 -3.17 2.02
N ALA A 201 -6.36 -4.28 2.57
CA ALA A 201 -7.64 -4.88 2.20
C ALA A 201 -8.52 -5.08 3.44
N TYR A 202 -9.83 -5.19 3.20
CA TYR A 202 -10.80 -5.46 4.26
C TYR A 202 -10.72 -6.90 4.72
N LEU A 203 -10.50 -7.08 6.01
CA LEU A 203 -10.45 -8.39 6.65
C LEU A 203 -11.80 -8.73 7.29
N ASN A 204 -12.27 -9.95 7.06
CA ASN A 204 -13.51 -10.49 7.62
C ASN A 204 -13.30 -11.85 8.28
N GLY A 205 -12.20 -12.04 8.93
CA GLY A 205 -11.84 -13.26 9.66
C GLY A 205 -10.43 -13.74 9.39
N GLU A 206 -9.85 -13.33 8.27
CA GLU A 206 -8.47 -13.64 7.91
C GLU A 206 -7.51 -13.10 8.99
N TYR A 207 -6.47 -13.86 9.31
CA TYR A 207 -5.55 -13.59 10.42
C TYR A 207 -6.24 -13.41 11.79
N GLY A 208 -7.47 -13.92 11.96
CA GLY A 208 -8.28 -13.73 13.17
C GLY A 208 -8.82 -12.31 13.37
N ILE A 209 -8.72 -11.45 12.36
CA ILE A 209 -9.06 -10.02 12.40
C ILE A 209 -10.36 -9.78 11.61
N LYS A 210 -11.25 -8.92 12.13
CA LYS A 210 -12.51 -8.58 11.47
C LYS A 210 -12.75 -7.08 11.43
N ASP A 211 -13.51 -6.67 10.40
CA ASP A 211 -14.07 -5.33 10.25
C ASP A 211 -13.05 -4.19 10.17
N ILE A 212 -11.81 -4.48 9.71
CA ILE A 212 -10.77 -3.48 9.49
C ILE A 212 -10.05 -3.68 8.16
N TYR A 213 -9.37 -2.63 7.70
CA TYR A 213 -8.39 -2.69 6.63
C TYR A 213 -6.99 -2.88 7.22
N ALA A 214 -6.24 -3.83 6.67
CA ALA A 214 -4.84 -4.05 7.03
C ALA A 214 -4.03 -4.47 5.80
N GLY A 215 -2.73 -4.22 5.84
CA GLY A 215 -1.80 -4.61 4.77
C GLY A 215 -1.56 -6.11 4.79
N VAL A 216 -2.11 -6.82 3.82
CA VAL A 216 -2.02 -8.28 3.66
C VAL A 216 -1.77 -8.65 2.20
N PRO A 217 -1.25 -9.86 1.90
CA PRO A 217 -1.16 -10.35 0.53
C PRO A 217 -2.55 -10.61 -0.04
N ILE A 218 -2.87 -9.99 -1.16
CA ILE A 218 -4.14 -10.17 -1.87
C ILE A 218 -3.90 -10.58 -3.32
N ILE A 219 -4.84 -11.30 -3.90
CA ILE A 219 -4.88 -11.55 -5.34
C ILE A 219 -5.80 -10.50 -5.97
N VAL A 220 -5.24 -9.70 -6.87
CA VAL A 220 -5.97 -8.68 -7.63
C VAL A 220 -6.21 -9.17 -9.05
N GLY A 221 -7.47 -9.27 -9.44
CA GLY A 221 -7.93 -9.57 -10.79
C GLY A 221 -9.10 -8.66 -11.18
N LYS A 222 -9.79 -8.98 -12.28
CA LYS A 222 -10.89 -8.16 -12.84
C LYS A 222 -12.08 -7.95 -11.90
N ASN A 223 -12.22 -8.80 -10.87
CA ASN A 223 -13.28 -8.67 -9.86
C ASN A 223 -12.86 -7.79 -8.67
N GLY A 224 -11.64 -7.23 -8.69
CA GLY A 224 -11.04 -6.51 -7.57
C GLY A 224 -10.16 -7.43 -6.72
N VAL A 225 -10.32 -7.38 -5.40
CA VAL A 225 -9.70 -8.35 -4.48
C VAL A 225 -10.44 -9.67 -4.61
N GLU A 226 -9.81 -10.65 -5.24
CA GLU A 226 -10.41 -11.97 -5.48
C GLU A 226 -10.13 -12.94 -4.32
N LYS A 227 -9.00 -12.74 -3.62
CA LYS A 227 -8.61 -13.57 -2.48
C LYS A 227 -7.64 -12.81 -1.57
N ILE A 228 -7.73 -13.05 -0.28
CA ILE A 228 -6.68 -12.74 0.69
C ILE A 228 -5.87 -14.03 0.92
N GLU A 229 -4.55 -13.94 0.76
CA GLU A 229 -3.67 -15.08 1.01
C GLU A 229 -3.17 -15.03 2.44
N GLU A 230 -3.60 -15.98 3.27
CA GLU A 230 -3.09 -16.12 4.62
C GLU A 230 -1.74 -16.84 4.59
N ILE A 231 -0.69 -16.15 5.00
CA ILE A 231 0.64 -16.74 5.19
C ILE A 231 0.87 -17.05 6.67
N ASN A 232 1.64 -18.09 6.94
CA ASN A 232 1.91 -18.51 8.33
C ASN A 232 2.93 -17.57 8.97
N LEU A 233 2.45 -16.62 9.77
CA LEU A 233 3.25 -15.68 10.55
C LEU A 233 3.72 -16.34 11.86
N ASP A 234 4.89 -15.95 12.37
CA ASP A 234 5.34 -16.35 13.70
C ASP A 234 4.88 -15.32 14.76
N GLU A 235 5.16 -15.61 16.03
CA GLU A 235 4.72 -14.76 17.16
C GLU A 235 5.30 -13.32 17.13
N LYS A 236 6.39 -13.09 16.38
CA LYS A 236 7.02 -11.77 16.25
C LYS A 236 6.49 -10.98 15.07
N GLU A 237 6.02 -11.64 14.08
CA GLU A 237 5.39 -11.11 12.88
C GLU A 237 3.93 -10.78 13.15
#